data_cb59f24421d1233629217632eaa229af
#
_entry.id   cb59f24421d1233629217632eaa229af
#
_cell.length_a   1.000
_cell.length_b   1.000
_cell.length_c   1.000
_cell.angle_alpha   90.00
_cell.angle_beta   90.00
_cell.angle_gamma   90.00
#
_symmetry.space_group_name_H-M   'P 1'
#
loop_
_entity.id
_entity.type
_entity.pdbx_description
1 polymer ?
#
loop_
_entity_poly.entity_id
_entity_poly.type
_entity_poly.pdbx_seq_one_letter_code
_entity_poly.pdbx_strand_id
1 'polypeptide(L)'
;MYKKEMIAMLLAGGQGSRLGVLTSKVAKPAVAFGGKYRIIDFPLSNCINSGIDTVGVLTQYQPLRLNTHIGIGIPWDLDRNVGGVSVLPPYEKSTNSEWYTGTANAIYQNLNYIETYNPDYVLILSGDHIYKMDYEVMLDFHKANDADVTIAAMPVPMEEASRFGIVVTDQDSRIKEFEEKPEKPSSNLASMGIYIFSWPVLKEALIKLKDQPNCDFGKHIIPYCHEKGDRLFAYEYNGYWKDVGTLSSYWEANMELIDIIPEFNLYEEFWKIYTNSANLPPQYIAENAVVDRCIIKNGTEIYGEVHSSVLGGSVTVGKGSVVRDSIIMQGVTIGENCVIEKAIIAEDTVIGNDVSIGIGSEVPNKMKPNIYSGGLATIGENSVIPGGVQIGKNTAISGVTSSEDYIDGVLASGETLIKAGDRV
;
A
#
# COMPACT_ATOMS: atom_id res chain seq x y z
N MET A 1 11.29 22.35 24.17
CA MET A 1 11.56 21.90 22.80
C MET A 1 12.30 20.56 22.93
N TYR A 2 11.76 19.50 22.39
CA TYR A 2 12.37 18.16 22.51
C TYR A 2 13.16 17.92 21.22
N LYS A 3 14.47 18.00 21.27
CA LYS A 3 15.31 17.76 20.10
C LYS A 3 15.32 16.27 19.75
N LYS A 4 15.06 15.95 18.50
CA LYS A 4 15.21 14.61 17.90
C LYS A 4 16.27 14.69 16.80
N GLU A 5 17.07 13.65 16.62
CA GLU A 5 18.02 13.63 15.51
C GLU A 5 17.28 13.54 14.17
N MET A 6 16.39 12.57 14.04
CA MET A 6 15.56 12.38 12.85
C MET A 6 14.09 12.13 13.23
N ILE A 7 13.16 12.66 12.45
CA ILE A 7 11.74 12.34 12.53
C ILE A 7 11.27 11.85 11.16
N ALA A 8 10.20 11.05 11.13
CA ALA A 8 9.60 10.58 9.88
C ALA A 8 8.31 11.33 9.57
N MET A 9 8.12 11.66 8.28
CA MET A 9 6.89 12.21 7.73
C MET A 9 6.36 11.25 6.67
N LEU A 10 5.27 10.55 6.99
CA LEU A 10 4.73 9.46 6.21
C LEU A 10 3.53 9.94 5.39
N LEU A 11 3.68 9.96 4.08
CA LEU A 11 2.66 10.39 3.12
C LEU A 11 1.63 9.28 2.89
N ALA A 12 0.46 9.39 3.49
CA ALA A 12 -0.59 8.38 3.47
C ALA A 12 -1.93 8.90 2.88
N GLY A 13 -1.89 9.95 2.07
CA GLY A 13 -3.07 10.64 1.54
C GLY A 13 -3.52 10.21 0.14
N GLY A 14 -2.86 9.25 -0.51
CA GLY A 14 -3.15 8.83 -1.88
C GLY A 14 -4.50 8.09 -2.03
N GLN A 15 -5.25 8.40 -3.10
CA GLN A 15 -6.53 7.73 -3.42
C GLN A 15 -6.38 6.27 -3.81
N GLY A 16 -5.25 5.89 -4.45
CA GLY A 16 -5.05 4.52 -4.94
C GLY A 16 -5.99 4.10 -6.06
N SER A 17 -6.43 5.02 -6.92
CA SER A 17 -7.45 4.79 -7.96
C SER A 17 -7.16 3.61 -8.90
N ARG A 18 -5.88 3.22 -9.04
CA ARG A 18 -5.46 2.05 -9.84
C ARG A 18 -5.74 0.69 -9.18
N LEU A 19 -6.19 0.68 -7.91
CA LEU A 19 -6.68 -0.52 -7.22
C LEU A 19 -8.21 -0.68 -7.35
N GLY A 20 -8.87 0.18 -8.13
CA GLY A 20 -10.27 0.07 -8.47
C GLY A 20 -11.18 -0.03 -7.24
N VAL A 21 -12.05 -1.05 -7.23
CA VAL A 21 -13.05 -1.26 -6.15
C VAL A 21 -12.43 -1.49 -4.77
N LEU A 22 -11.16 -1.89 -4.67
CA LEU A 22 -10.48 -2.10 -3.39
C LEU A 22 -10.23 -0.80 -2.62
N THR A 23 -10.16 0.33 -3.32
CA THR A 23 -9.90 1.64 -2.73
C THR A 23 -11.07 2.60 -2.88
N SER A 24 -12.25 2.11 -3.25
CA SER A 24 -13.45 2.94 -3.35
C SER A 24 -13.89 3.54 -2.01
N LYS A 25 -13.68 2.82 -0.90
CA LYS A 25 -14.10 3.18 0.46
C LYS A 25 -12.95 3.31 1.47
N VAL A 26 -11.72 2.96 1.07
CA VAL A 26 -10.53 3.02 1.94
C VAL A 26 -9.35 3.67 1.23
N ALA A 27 -8.47 4.34 1.98
CA ALA A 27 -7.21 4.82 1.45
C ALA A 27 -6.27 3.64 1.11
N LYS A 28 -5.45 3.75 0.06
CA LYS A 28 -4.49 2.71 -0.33
C LYS A 28 -3.63 2.19 0.84
N PRO A 29 -3.07 3.04 1.72
CA PRO A 29 -2.30 2.56 2.87
C PRO A 29 -3.08 1.68 3.85
N ALA A 30 -4.41 1.76 3.86
CA ALA A 30 -5.27 0.95 4.72
C ALA A 30 -5.72 -0.38 4.09
N VAL A 31 -5.36 -0.67 2.83
CA VAL A 31 -5.68 -1.94 2.17
C VAL A 31 -4.94 -3.08 2.88
N ALA A 32 -5.64 -4.22 3.09
CA ALA A 32 -5.08 -5.41 3.71
C ALA A 32 -3.97 -6.03 2.86
N PHE A 33 -2.96 -6.65 3.48
CA PHE A 33 -1.85 -7.32 2.81
C PHE A 33 -1.37 -8.52 3.61
N GLY A 34 -1.00 -9.62 2.92
CA GLY A 34 -0.45 -10.82 3.56
C GLY A 34 -1.37 -11.46 4.60
N GLY A 35 -2.69 -11.31 4.45
CA GLY A 35 -3.72 -11.88 5.34
C GLY A 35 -3.83 -11.21 6.71
N LYS A 36 -2.78 -10.55 7.20
CA LYS A 36 -2.71 -10.03 8.57
C LYS A 36 -2.51 -8.52 8.64
N TYR A 37 -1.74 -7.95 7.73
CA TYR A 37 -1.22 -6.58 7.75
C TYR A 37 -2.08 -5.64 6.92
N ARG A 38 -1.80 -4.33 7.05
CA ARG A 38 -2.16 -3.30 6.08
C ARG A 38 -0.89 -2.70 5.49
N ILE A 39 -0.96 -2.11 4.32
CA ILE A 39 0.21 -1.56 3.62
C ILE A 39 0.98 -0.57 4.52
N ILE A 40 0.29 0.27 5.29
CA ILE A 40 0.90 1.26 6.21
C ILE A 40 1.76 0.62 7.32
N ASP A 41 1.52 -0.65 7.66
CA ASP A 41 2.25 -1.32 8.74
C ASP A 41 3.73 -1.48 8.43
N PHE A 42 4.09 -1.59 7.17
CA PHE A 42 5.48 -1.77 6.72
C PHE A 42 6.33 -0.52 7.00
N PRO A 43 6.02 0.68 6.50
CA PRO A 43 6.80 1.86 6.81
C PRO A 43 6.76 2.24 8.30
N LEU A 44 5.64 2.03 9.03
CA LEU A 44 5.60 2.26 10.47
C LEU A 44 6.52 1.29 11.23
N SER A 45 6.53 0.01 10.85
CA SER A 45 7.42 -0.99 11.45
C SER A 45 8.88 -0.72 11.12
N ASN A 46 9.18 -0.30 9.89
CA ASN A 46 10.54 0.11 9.53
C ASN A 46 11.01 1.32 10.36
N CYS A 47 10.14 2.30 10.63
CA CYS A 47 10.48 3.43 11.50
C CYS A 47 10.91 2.95 12.89
N ILE A 48 10.11 2.14 13.57
CA ILE A 48 10.44 1.71 14.93
C ILE A 48 11.63 0.75 14.96
N ASN A 49 11.77 -0.14 13.98
CA ASN A 49 12.93 -1.02 13.86
C ASN A 49 14.24 -0.26 13.59
N SER A 50 14.16 0.91 12.96
CA SER A 50 15.29 1.85 12.73
C SER A 50 15.46 2.88 13.85
N GLY A 51 14.83 2.70 15.02
CA GLY A 51 14.96 3.62 16.15
C GLY A 51 14.25 4.97 16.01
N ILE A 52 13.43 5.16 14.97
CA ILE A 52 12.66 6.40 14.75
C ILE A 52 11.36 6.32 15.55
N ASP A 53 11.28 7.08 16.62
CA ASP A 53 10.17 7.07 17.56
C ASP A 53 9.19 8.26 17.40
N THR A 54 9.33 9.05 16.36
CA THR A 54 8.51 10.23 16.09
C THR A 54 8.09 10.24 14.64
N VAL A 55 6.80 10.00 14.40
CA VAL A 55 6.25 9.81 13.06
C VAL A 55 4.99 10.67 12.85
N GLY A 56 5.04 11.58 11.89
CA GLY A 56 3.87 12.30 11.42
C GLY A 56 3.23 11.59 10.23
N VAL A 57 2.00 11.13 10.34
CA VAL A 57 1.27 10.47 9.25
C VAL A 57 0.29 11.43 8.61
N LEU A 58 0.53 11.80 7.36
CA LEU A 58 -0.29 12.76 6.61
C LEU A 58 -1.41 12.04 5.89
N THR A 59 -2.64 12.19 6.37
CA THR A 59 -3.83 11.52 5.84
C THR A 59 -4.75 12.51 5.16
N GLN A 60 -5.46 12.10 4.12
CA GLN A 60 -6.41 12.97 3.41
C GLN A 60 -7.62 12.23 2.87
N TYR A 61 -7.41 11.23 2.00
CA TYR A 61 -8.48 10.48 1.36
C TYR A 61 -8.96 9.34 2.26
N GLN A 62 -10.29 9.22 2.44
CA GLN A 62 -10.93 8.13 3.22
C GLN A 62 -10.18 7.79 4.53
N PRO A 63 -9.95 8.76 5.43
CA PRO A 63 -8.98 8.58 6.52
C PRO A 63 -9.50 7.71 7.67
N LEU A 64 -10.81 7.46 7.77
CA LEU A 64 -11.41 6.86 8.96
C LEU A 64 -10.80 5.50 9.32
N ARG A 65 -10.76 4.57 8.37
CA ARG A 65 -10.19 3.23 8.61
C ARG A 65 -8.69 3.28 8.88
N LEU A 66 -7.96 4.12 8.13
CA LEU A 66 -6.54 4.30 8.33
C LEU A 66 -6.24 4.86 9.73
N ASN A 67 -6.94 5.90 10.14
CA ASN A 67 -6.77 6.52 11.45
C ASN A 67 -7.15 5.56 12.58
N THR A 68 -8.24 4.79 12.42
CA THR A 68 -8.63 3.76 13.39
C THR A 68 -7.58 2.66 13.51
N HIS A 69 -6.98 2.24 12.39
CA HIS A 69 -5.94 1.22 12.38
C HIS A 69 -4.65 1.70 13.08
N ILE A 70 -4.21 2.92 12.79
CA ILE A 70 -3.03 3.51 13.45
C ILE A 70 -3.30 3.75 14.94
N GLY A 71 -4.52 4.24 15.27
CA GLY A 71 -4.86 4.60 16.65
C GLY A 71 -3.85 5.56 17.25
N ILE A 72 -3.39 5.28 18.44
CA ILE A 72 -2.30 6.02 19.12
C ILE A 72 -0.93 5.38 18.94
N GLY A 73 -0.81 4.33 18.11
CA GLY A 73 0.47 3.71 17.78
C GLY A 73 0.94 2.56 18.66
N ILE A 74 0.09 2.03 19.55
CA ILE A 74 0.44 0.93 20.48
C ILE A 74 1.16 -0.24 19.80
N PRO A 75 0.70 -0.79 18.66
CA PRO A 75 1.38 -1.94 18.05
C PRO A 75 2.84 -1.70 17.68
N TRP A 76 3.21 -0.44 17.40
CA TRP A 76 4.55 -0.02 16.98
C TRP A 76 5.35 0.65 18.12
N ASP A 77 4.91 0.59 19.37
CA ASP A 77 5.55 1.33 20.47
C ASP A 77 5.68 2.84 20.19
N LEU A 78 4.67 3.39 19.49
CA LEU A 78 4.59 4.81 19.11
C LEU A 78 3.54 5.59 19.93
N ASP A 79 3.04 5.05 21.04
CA ASP A 79 2.14 5.68 22.01
C ASP A 79 2.91 6.45 23.09
N ARG A 80 3.87 7.27 22.70
CA ARG A 80 4.83 7.91 23.60
C ARG A 80 4.36 9.28 24.07
N ASN A 81 4.75 9.70 25.27
CA ASN A 81 4.48 11.04 25.80
C ASN A 81 5.23 12.14 25.03
N VAL A 82 6.39 11.82 24.46
CA VAL A 82 7.22 12.73 23.65
C VAL A 82 7.61 12.01 22.37
N GLY A 83 7.18 12.51 21.24
CA GLY A 83 7.28 11.82 19.96
C GLY A 83 6.02 10.97 19.73
N GLY A 84 6.23 9.71 19.33
CA GLY A 84 5.14 8.79 18.96
C GLY A 84 4.56 9.08 17.60
N VAL A 85 3.41 8.43 17.29
CA VAL A 85 2.70 8.68 16.03
C VAL A 85 1.68 9.80 16.18
N SER A 86 1.67 10.72 15.24
CA SER A 86 0.66 11.77 15.12
C SER A 86 0.00 11.70 13.74
N VAL A 87 -1.33 11.58 13.72
CA VAL A 87 -2.08 11.68 12.46
C VAL A 87 -2.32 13.15 12.15
N LEU A 88 -1.89 13.58 10.97
CA LEU A 88 -1.89 14.97 10.50
C LEU A 88 -2.84 15.09 9.29
N PRO A 89 -4.14 15.34 9.52
CA PRO A 89 -5.07 15.64 8.43
C PRO A 89 -4.89 17.09 7.97
N PRO A 90 -5.31 17.44 6.74
CA PRO A 90 -5.41 18.83 6.33
C PRO A 90 -6.36 19.59 7.28
N TYR A 91 -6.03 20.83 7.58
CA TYR A 91 -6.83 21.64 8.50
C TYR A 91 -7.14 23.03 7.92
N GLU A 92 -8.25 23.58 8.34
CA GLU A 92 -8.66 24.94 7.96
C GLU A 92 -7.83 25.97 8.72
N LYS A 93 -7.18 26.87 7.98
CA LYS A 93 -6.62 28.11 8.53
C LYS A 93 -7.69 29.19 8.46
N SER A 94 -7.68 30.15 9.38
CA SER A 94 -8.70 31.21 9.53
C SER A 94 -9.05 31.98 8.24
N THR A 95 -8.29 31.83 7.18
CA THR A 95 -8.46 32.51 5.89
C THR A 95 -8.69 31.59 4.70
N ASN A 96 -8.29 30.30 4.75
CA ASN A 96 -8.45 29.35 3.66
C ASN A 96 -8.51 27.91 4.18
N SER A 97 -9.47 27.14 3.69
CA SER A 97 -9.52 25.68 3.85
C SER A 97 -8.77 25.06 2.67
N GLU A 98 -7.62 24.46 2.90
CA GLU A 98 -6.81 23.89 1.82
C GLU A 98 -6.53 22.42 2.05
N TRP A 99 -7.03 21.58 1.13
CA TRP A 99 -6.58 20.21 0.98
C TRP A 99 -5.10 20.19 0.64
N TYR A 100 -4.41 19.06 0.93
CA TYR A 100 -3.05 18.88 0.46
C TYR A 100 -3.02 18.81 -1.07
N THR A 101 -2.38 19.76 -1.71
CA THR A 101 -2.30 19.89 -3.17
C THR A 101 -0.97 19.38 -3.71
N GLY A 102 -0.52 18.23 -3.20
CA GLY A 102 0.75 17.60 -3.56
C GLY A 102 1.52 17.12 -2.34
N THR A 103 2.49 16.25 -2.57
CA THR A 103 3.25 15.59 -1.50
C THR A 103 4.10 16.57 -0.70
N ALA A 104 4.75 17.53 -1.34
CA ALA A 104 5.54 18.56 -0.68
C ALA A 104 4.66 19.62 0.00
N ASN A 105 3.51 19.95 -0.58
CA ASN A 105 2.54 20.85 0.06
C ASN A 105 2.04 20.28 1.38
N ALA A 106 1.80 18.96 1.46
CA ALA A 106 1.40 18.31 2.71
C ALA A 106 2.44 18.50 3.81
N ILE A 107 3.72 18.37 3.50
CA ILE A 107 4.81 18.62 4.46
C ILE A 107 4.87 20.11 4.83
N TYR A 108 4.76 21.01 3.85
CA TYR A 108 4.76 22.46 4.09
C TYR A 108 3.65 22.90 5.06
N GLN A 109 2.45 22.37 4.92
CA GLN A 109 1.36 22.69 5.84
C GLN A 109 1.62 22.24 7.28
N ASN A 110 2.51 21.27 7.48
CA ASN A 110 2.87 20.69 8.78
C ASN A 110 4.27 21.09 9.28
N LEU A 111 4.84 22.20 8.78
CA LEU A 111 6.15 22.70 9.25
C LEU A 111 6.20 22.89 10.77
N ASN A 112 5.14 23.40 11.38
CA ASN A 112 5.07 23.63 12.83
C ASN A 112 5.22 22.31 13.63
N TYR A 113 4.68 21.20 13.11
CA TYR A 113 4.86 19.89 13.72
C TYR A 113 6.34 19.50 13.72
N ILE A 114 7.02 19.63 12.59
CA ILE A 114 8.45 19.32 12.47
C ILE A 114 9.29 20.22 13.39
N GLU A 115 9.00 21.54 13.40
CA GLU A 115 9.70 22.53 14.22
C GLU A 115 9.56 22.27 15.72
N THR A 116 8.48 21.62 16.18
CA THR A 116 8.29 21.25 17.58
C THR A 116 9.41 20.34 18.08
N TYR A 117 9.95 19.46 17.23
CA TYR A 117 11.02 18.54 17.55
C TYR A 117 12.41 19.04 17.16
N ASN A 118 12.50 20.10 16.37
CA ASN A 118 13.76 20.71 15.88
C ASN A 118 14.79 19.65 15.45
N PRO A 119 14.43 18.76 14.49
CA PRO A 119 15.29 17.67 14.08
C PRO A 119 16.50 18.18 13.31
N ASP A 120 17.56 17.36 13.23
CA ASP A 120 18.66 17.60 12.31
C ASP A 120 18.28 17.07 10.89
N TYR A 121 17.52 15.98 10.83
CA TYR A 121 17.10 15.32 9.58
C TYR A 121 15.60 15.02 9.57
N VAL A 122 15.02 15.01 8.37
CA VAL A 122 13.62 14.61 8.13
C VAL A 122 13.59 13.49 7.11
N LEU A 123 13.02 12.35 7.52
CA LEU A 123 12.77 11.22 6.66
C LEU A 123 11.37 11.37 6.04
N ILE A 124 11.28 11.43 4.74
CA ILE A 124 10.03 11.45 3.97
C ILE A 124 9.76 10.05 3.45
N LEU A 125 8.58 9.52 3.71
CA LEU A 125 8.18 8.16 3.35
C LEU A 125 6.90 8.15 2.54
N SER A 126 6.83 7.25 1.55
CA SER A 126 5.56 6.85 0.93
C SER A 126 4.89 5.76 1.79
N GLY A 127 3.59 5.90 2.04
CA GLY A 127 2.82 4.98 2.88
C GLY A 127 2.18 3.82 2.10
N ASP A 128 2.63 3.54 0.89
CA ASP A 128 1.92 2.66 -0.05
C ASP A 128 2.80 1.58 -0.71
N HIS A 129 3.96 1.28 -0.13
CA HIS A 129 4.91 0.26 -0.61
C HIS A 129 5.14 -0.86 0.42
N ILE A 130 5.53 -2.02 -0.07
CA ILE A 130 5.86 -3.20 0.73
C ILE A 130 7.38 -3.41 0.68
N TYR A 131 8.05 -3.30 1.82
CA TYR A 131 9.51 -3.45 1.94
C TYR A 131 9.92 -3.54 3.41
N LYS A 132 11.17 -3.98 3.64
CA LYS A 132 11.85 -3.88 4.93
C LYS A 132 13.12 -3.09 4.73
N MET A 133 13.32 -2.00 5.44
CA MET A 133 14.49 -1.14 5.28
C MET A 133 14.89 -0.53 6.61
N ASP A 134 16.20 -0.59 6.89
CA ASP A 134 16.80 0.12 7.99
C ASP A 134 17.17 1.55 7.58
N TYR A 135 16.43 2.50 8.12
CA TYR A 135 16.64 3.92 7.83
C TYR A 135 17.84 4.50 8.58
N GLU A 136 18.33 3.85 9.66
CA GLU A 136 19.55 4.25 10.35
C GLU A 136 20.76 4.09 9.42
N VAL A 137 20.84 2.97 8.69
CA VAL A 137 21.90 2.74 7.69
C VAL A 137 21.87 3.78 6.58
N MET A 138 20.66 4.17 6.13
CA MET A 138 20.52 5.24 5.13
C MET A 138 20.92 6.61 5.71
N LEU A 139 20.63 6.87 7.00
CA LEU A 139 21.06 8.10 7.68
C LEU A 139 22.57 8.16 7.83
N ASP A 140 23.21 7.05 8.19
CA ASP A 140 24.68 6.97 8.28
C ASP A 140 25.33 7.22 6.92
N PHE A 141 24.75 6.69 5.83
CA PHE A 141 25.20 7.02 4.47
C PHE A 141 25.04 8.52 4.17
N HIS A 142 23.91 9.13 4.55
CA HIS A 142 23.67 10.56 4.40
C HIS A 142 24.73 11.41 5.11
N LYS A 143 25.03 11.06 6.36
CA LYS A 143 26.07 11.72 7.17
C LYS A 143 27.47 11.53 6.58
N ALA A 144 27.82 10.30 6.18
CA ALA A 144 29.14 9.97 5.65
C ALA A 144 29.47 10.73 4.35
N ASN A 145 28.46 11.04 3.54
CA ASN A 145 28.62 11.82 2.32
C ASN A 145 28.40 13.32 2.53
N ASP A 146 28.18 13.76 3.77
CA ASP A 146 27.82 15.15 4.09
C ASP A 146 26.70 15.65 3.16
N ALA A 147 25.69 14.78 2.94
CA ALA A 147 24.61 15.01 1.99
C ALA A 147 23.60 16.05 2.49
N ASP A 148 23.01 16.79 1.59
CA ASP A 148 21.87 17.68 1.85
C ASP A 148 20.56 16.93 1.60
N VAL A 149 20.56 16.01 0.61
CA VAL A 149 19.46 15.13 0.25
C VAL A 149 19.98 13.74 -0.08
N THR A 150 19.38 12.71 0.49
CA THR A 150 19.63 11.32 0.09
C THR A 150 18.33 10.69 -0.39
N ILE A 151 18.35 10.07 -1.56
CA ILE A 151 17.23 9.38 -2.20
C ILE A 151 17.50 7.89 -2.16
N ALA A 152 16.61 7.10 -1.53
CA ALA A 152 16.67 5.65 -1.67
C ALA A 152 16.24 5.27 -3.10
N ALA A 153 17.05 4.46 -3.75
CA ALA A 153 16.83 4.03 -5.12
C ALA A 153 17.21 2.56 -5.29
N MET A 154 16.59 1.90 -6.25
CA MET A 154 16.90 0.51 -6.60
C MET A 154 16.78 0.28 -8.10
N PRO A 155 17.54 -0.67 -8.66
CA PRO A 155 17.38 -1.03 -10.07
C PRO A 155 16.05 -1.74 -10.30
N VAL A 156 15.32 -1.32 -11.34
CA VAL A 156 14.07 -1.95 -11.80
C VAL A 156 14.21 -2.40 -13.25
N PRO A 157 13.35 -3.31 -13.76
CA PRO A 157 13.28 -3.59 -15.19
C PRO A 157 13.04 -2.32 -15.99
N MET A 158 13.74 -2.17 -17.13
CA MET A 158 13.70 -0.95 -17.93
C MET A 158 12.28 -0.63 -18.44
N GLU A 159 11.46 -1.65 -18.67
CA GLU A 159 10.07 -1.53 -19.10
C GLU A 159 9.19 -0.87 -18.02
N GLU A 160 9.57 -0.98 -16.73
CA GLU A 160 8.84 -0.40 -15.61
C GLU A 160 9.38 0.97 -15.19
N ALA A 161 10.58 1.32 -15.62
CA ALA A 161 11.29 2.52 -15.17
C ALA A 161 10.48 3.82 -15.38
N SER A 162 9.71 3.91 -16.48
CA SER A 162 8.84 5.07 -16.77
C SER A 162 7.74 5.34 -15.72
N ARG A 163 7.49 4.40 -14.82
CA ARG A 163 6.51 4.55 -13.74
C ARG A 163 7.02 5.33 -12.52
N PHE A 164 8.34 5.46 -12.42
CA PHE A 164 9.06 5.97 -11.24
C PHE A 164 9.85 7.24 -11.54
N GLY A 165 10.26 7.95 -10.50
CA GLY A 165 11.33 8.92 -10.59
C GLY A 165 12.65 8.18 -10.87
N ILE A 166 13.39 8.60 -11.89
CA ILE A 166 14.64 7.95 -12.32
C ILE A 166 15.84 8.78 -11.90
N VAL A 167 16.83 8.10 -11.36
CA VAL A 167 18.06 8.71 -10.85
C VAL A 167 19.23 8.33 -11.75
N VAL A 168 20.03 9.31 -12.13
CA VAL A 168 21.33 9.12 -12.80
C VAL A 168 22.42 9.56 -11.86
N THR A 169 23.38 8.67 -11.55
CA THR A 169 24.48 8.92 -10.61
C THR A 169 25.86 8.90 -11.27
N ASP A 170 26.85 9.44 -10.60
CA ASP A 170 28.25 9.13 -10.87
C ASP A 170 28.76 7.92 -10.09
N GLN A 171 30.09 7.70 -10.13
CA GLN A 171 30.75 6.58 -9.46
C GLN A 171 30.69 6.65 -7.93
N ASP A 172 30.51 7.85 -7.39
CA ASP A 172 30.42 8.13 -5.95
C ASP A 172 28.97 8.20 -5.46
N SER A 173 28.01 7.70 -6.24
CA SER A 173 26.56 7.74 -5.97
C SER A 173 25.97 9.16 -5.90
N ARG A 174 26.69 10.19 -6.32
CA ARG A 174 26.17 11.55 -6.40
C ARG A 174 25.20 11.67 -7.57
N ILE A 175 24.04 12.27 -7.34
CA ILE A 175 23.00 12.42 -8.34
C ILE A 175 23.39 13.54 -9.31
N LYS A 176 23.43 13.19 -10.61
CA LYS A 176 23.64 14.11 -11.74
C LYS A 176 22.35 14.58 -12.38
N GLU A 177 21.36 13.69 -12.44
CA GLU A 177 20.05 13.97 -13.02
C GLU A 177 18.97 13.24 -12.25
N PHE A 178 17.82 13.88 -12.16
CA PHE A 178 16.60 13.28 -11.63
C PHE A 178 15.44 13.56 -12.60
N GLU A 179 14.78 12.50 -13.07
CA GLU A 179 13.69 12.57 -14.03
C GLU A 179 12.42 12.00 -13.42
N GLU A 180 11.38 12.80 -13.24
CA GLU A 180 10.11 12.30 -12.68
C GLU A 180 9.25 11.68 -13.77
N LYS A 181 9.12 10.34 -13.73
CA LYS A 181 8.30 9.53 -14.65
C LYS A 181 8.54 9.84 -16.14
N PRO A 182 9.78 9.71 -16.60
CA PRO A 182 10.12 10.02 -18.00
C PRO A 182 9.49 8.99 -18.94
N GLU A 183 9.06 9.44 -20.13
CA GLU A 183 8.58 8.54 -21.18
C GLU A 183 9.71 7.62 -21.71
N LYS A 184 10.95 8.12 -21.69
CA LYS A 184 12.15 7.40 -22.11
C LYS A 184 13.20 7.52 -21.01
N PRO A 185 13.22 6.59 -20.05
CA PRO A 185 14.16 6.63 -18.94
C PRO A 185 15.62 6.56 -19.39
N SER A 186 16.48 7.43 -18.84
CA SER A 186 17.92 7.44 -19.09
C SER A 186 18.69 6.42 -18.25
N SER A 187 18.06 5.89 -17.19
CA SER A 187 18.59 4.89 -16.26
C SER A 187 17.47 3.97 -15.80
N ASN A 188 17.83 2.83 -15.21
CA ASN A 188 16.89 1.93 -14.53
C ASN A 188 16.92 2.06 -13.01
N LEU A 189 17.66 3.01 -12.46
CA LEU A 189 17.73 3.27 -11.02
C LEU A 189 16.52 4.09 -10.59
N ALA A 190 15.52 3.42 -10.04
CA ALA A 190 14.23 4.01 -9.67
C ALA A 190 14.24 4.54 -8.24
N SER A 191 13.75 5.74 -8.02
CA SER A 191 13.48 6.29 -6.70
C SER A 191 12.37 5.52 -6.02
N MET A 192 12.60 5.09 -4.79
CA MET A 192 11.61 4.40 -3.96
C MET A 192 10.60 5.34 -3.29
N GLY A 193 10.70 6.66 -3.48
CA GLY A 193 9.87 7.62 -2.76
C GLY A 193 10.22 7.74 -1.27
N ILE A 194 11.47 7.41 -0.92
CA ILE A 194 12.04 7.46 0.41
C ILE A 194 13.20 8.45 0.37
N TYR A 195 13.13 9.51 1.17
CA TYR A 195 14.09 10.60 1.14
C TYR A 195 14.55 10.98 2.55
N ILE A 196 15.84 11.20 2.74
CA ILE A 196 16.37 11.89 3.92
C ILE A 196 16.84 13.27 3.49
N PHE A 197 16.32 14.29 4.16
CA PHE A 197 16.73 15.68 3.99
C PHE A 197 17.40 16.21 5.26
N SER A 198 18.50 16.94 5.11
CA SER A 198 18.93 17.87 6.14
C SER A 198 17.84 18.92 6.37
N TRP A 199 17.39 19.10 7.63
CA TRP A 199 16.20 19.92 7.92
C TRP A 199 16.27 21.36 7.39
N PRO A 200 17.40 22.09 7.50
CA PRO A 200 17.49 23.45 6.94
C PRO A 200 17.24 23.49 5.44
N VAL A 201 17.74 22.50 4.69
CA VAL A 201 17.59 22.42 3.23
C VAL A 201 16.13 22.15 2.85
N LEU A 202 15.49 21.17 3.50
CA LEU A 202 14.06 20.89 3.27
C LEU A 202 13.18 22.10 3.58
N LYS A 203 13.41 22.72 4.74
CA LYS A 203 12.64 23.90 5.18
C LYS A 203 12.73 25.04 4.16
N GLU A 204 13.95 25.35 3.70
CA GLU A 204 14.19 26.38 2.69
C GLU A 204 13.43 26.08 1.40
N ALA A 205 13.56 24.85 0.86
CA ALA A 205 12.90 24.43 -0.36
C ALA A 205 11.38 24.52 -0.26
N LEU A 206 10.79 24.03 0.85
CA LEU A 206 9.35 24.09 1.09
C LEU A 206 8.82 25.52 1.17
N ILE A 207 9.53 26.43 1.85
CA ILE A 207 9.16 27.85 1.94
C ILE A 207 9.28 28.53 0.58
N LYS A 208 10.33 28.24 -0.18
CA LYS A 208 10.57 28.81 -1.51
C LYS A 208 9.50 28.42 -2.51
N LEU A 209 9.04 27.16 -2.44
CA LEU A 209 8.07 26.60 -3.38
C LEU A 209 6.64 26.53 -2.83
N LYS A 210 6.34 27.24 -1.73
CA LYS A 210 5.02 27.20 -1.05
C LYS A 210 3.84 27.56 -1.95
N ASP A 211 4.06 28.48 -2.91
CA ASP A 211 3.03 28.98 -3.83
C ASP A 211 2.98 28.15 -5.14
N GLN A 212 3.82 27.10 -5.27
CA GLN A 212 3.83 26.23 -6.43
C GLN A 212 2.57 25.34 -6.42
N PRO A 213 1.70 25.42 -7.44
CA PRO A 213 0.53 24.55 -7.53
C PRO A 213 0.92 23.06 -7.56
N ASN A 214 0.20 22.24 -6.80
CA ASN A 214 0.44 20.80 -6.72
C ASN A 214 1.92 20.45 -6.41
N CYS A 215 2.53 21.18 -5.47
CA CYS A 215 3.94 21.01 -5.15
C CYS A 215 4.26 19.57 -4.71
N ASP A 216 5.18 18.94 -5.42
CA ASP A 216 5.54 17.53 -5.29
C ASP A 216 7.04 17.37 -5.12
N PHE A 217 7.49 16.32 -4.39
CA PHE A 217 8.92 16.10 -4.16
C PHE A 217 9.66 15.82 -5.46
N GLY A 218 9.19 14.88 -6.28
CA GLY A 218 9.86 14.49 -7.52
C GLY A 218 9.86 15.60 -8.59
N LYS A 219 8.75 16.34 -8.70
CA LYS A 219 8.61 17.35 -9.74
C LYS A 219 9.21 18.71 -9.38
N HIS A 220 9.29 19.03 -8.09
CA HIS A 220 9.61 20.40 -7.70
C HIS A 220 10.73 20.49 -6.65
N ILE A 221 10.65 19.76 -5.54
CA ILE A 221 11.62 19.88 -4.44
C ILE A 221 13.00 19.34 -4.84
N ILE A 222 13.06 18.11 -5.35
CA ILE A 222 14.32 17.48 -5.74
C ILE A 222 14.99 18.25 -6.89
N PRO A 223 14.30 18.62 -7.99
CA PRO A 223 14.88 19.46 -9.03
C PRO A 223 15.38 20.82 -8.50
N TYR A 224 14.61 21.49 -7.64
CA TYR A 224 15.04 22.75 -7.03
C TYR A 224 16.33 22.61 -6.23
N CYS A 225 16.45 21.58 -5.37
CA CYS A 225 17.68 21.31 -4.62
C CYS A 225 18.87 21.02 -5.56
N HIS A 226 18.62 20.26 -6.63
CA HIS A 226 19.65 19.94 -7.61
C HIS A 226 20.14 21.20 -8.37
N GLU A 227 19.22 22.03 -8.86
CA GLU A 227 19.55 23.30 -9.57
C GLU A 227 20.26 24.30 -8.66
N LYS A 228 19.93 24.34 -7.38
CA LYS A 228 20.58 25.15 -6.37
C LYS A 228 22.04 24.71 -6.11
N GLY A 229 22.38 23.46 -6.46
CA GLY A 229 23.70 22.90 -6.24
C GLY A 229 23.88 22.20 -4.87
N ASP A 230 22.79 21.87 -4.20
CA ASP A 230 22.80 21.04 -2.99
C ASP A 230 23.42 19.67 -3.30
N ARG A 231 23.92 18.97 -2.28
CA ARG A 231 24.60 17.67 -2.41
C ARG A 231 23.57 16.55 -2.35
N LEU A 232 23.15 16.06 -3.52
CA LEU A 232 22.18 14.98 -3.67
C LEU A 232 22.91 13.66 -3.90
N PHE A 233 22.55 12.62 -3.12
CA PHE A 233 23.12 11.28 -3.26
C PHE A 233 22.02 10.23 -3.38
N ALA A 234 22.29 9.15 -4.12
CA ALA A 234 21.45 7.98 -4.21
C ALA A 234 21.97 6.90 -3.25
N TYR A 235 21.12 6.48 -2.32
CA TYR A 235 21.35 5.29 -1.51
C TYR A 235 20.77 4.08 -2.24
N GLU A 236 21.63 3.21 -2.76
CA GLU A 236 21.19 2.02 -3.46
C GLU A 236 20.72 0.96 -2.47
N TYR A 237 19.43 0.64 -2.55
CA TYR A 237 18.78 -0.37 -1.72
C TYR A 237 18.78 -1.73 -2.42
N ASN A 238 19.24 -2.77 -1.71
CA ASN A 238 19.41 -4.14 -2.24
C ASN A 238 18.47 -5.15 -1.57
N GLY A 239 17.27 -4.73 -1.15
CA GLY A 239 16.27 -5.60 -0.56
C GLY A 239 15.00 -5.70 -1.41
N TYR A 240 14.03 -6.46 -0.90
CA TYR A 240 12.71 -6.53 -1.53
C TYR A 240 11.97 -5.19 -1.39
N TRP A 241 11.44 -4.69 -2.50
CA TRP A 241 10.55 -3.55 -2.56
C TRP A 241 9.52 -3.71 -3.68
N LYS A 242 8.25 -3.46 -3.36
CA LYS A 242 7.15 -3.59 -4.32
C LYS A 242 6.19 -2.42 -4.19
N ASP A 243 5.98 -1.67 -5.30
CA ASP A 243 4.84 -0.75 -5.44
C ASP A 243 3.58 -1.58 -5.77
N VAL A 244 2.74 -1.78 -4.77
CA VAL A 244 1.46 -2.48 -4.92
C VAL A 244 0.38 -1.51 -5.42
N GLY A 245 0.68 -0.76 -6.46
CA GLY A 245 -0.16 0.30 -7.01
C GLY A 245 -1.19 -0.15 -8.04
N THR A 246 -1.15 -1.38 -8.52
CA THR A 246 -2.12 -1.98 -9.44
C THR A 246 -2.66 -3.28 -8.87
N LEU A 247 -3.82 -3.74 -9.35
CA LEU A 247 -4.40 -5.02 -8.92
C LEU A 247 -3.47 -6.20 -9.19
N SER A 248 -2.80 -6.22 -10.34
CA SER A 248 -1.83 -7.28 -10.69
C SER A 248 -0.64 -7.26 -9.75
N SER A 249 0.02 -6.10 -9.54
CA SER A 249 1.18 -6.03 -8.64
C SER A 249 0.81 -6.30 -7.17
N TYR A 250 -0.41 -5.93 -6.76
CA TYR A 250 -0.93 -6.25 -5.44
C TYR A 250 -1.18 -7.76 -5.28
N TRP A 251 -1.79 -8.41 -6.29
CA TRP A 251 -2.03 -9.85 -6.29
C TRP A 251 -0.69 -10.61 -6.31
N GLU A 252 0.22 -10.27 -7.21
CA GLU A 252 1.55 -10.86 -7.31
C GLU A 252 2.32 -10.78 -5.99
N ALA A 253 2.40 -9.59 -5.38
CA ALA A 253 3.10 -9.41 -4.10
C ALA A 253 2.52 -10.28 -2.96
N ASN A 254 1.21 -10.54 -2.95
CA ASN A 254 0.61 -11.48 -2.00
C ASN A 254 0.93 -12.93 -2.35
N MET A 255 0.96 -13.29 -3.63
CA MET A 255 1.30 -14.66 -4.06
C MET A 255 2.78 -14.98 -3.83
N GLU A 256 3.69 -14.02 -3.98
CA GLU A 256 5.12 -14.17 -3.66
C GLU A 256 5.35 -14.56 -2.18
N LEU A 257 4.45 -14.20 -1.27
CA LEU A 257 4.54 -14.55 0.15
C LEU A 257 4.37 -16.05 0.43
N ILE A 258 3.66 -16.77 -0.44
CA ILE A 258 3.37 -18.20 -0.27
C ILE A 258 4.35 -19.12 -1.01
N ASP A 259 5.40 -18.56 -1.60
CA ASP A 259 6.49 -19.34 -2.18
C ASP A 259 7.23 -20.12 -1.08
N ILE A 260 7.86 -21.23 -1.48
CA ILE A 260 8.61 -22.12 -0.56
C ILE A 260 9.74 -21.33 0.14
N ILE A 261 10.38 -20.45 -0.60
CA ILE A 261 11.40 -19.53 -0.08
C ILE A 261 10.98 -18.13 -0.56
N PRO A 262 10.13 -17.43 0.20
CA PRO A 262 9.68 -16.12 -0.20
C PRO A 262 10.83 -15.11 -0.13
N GLU A 263 11.00 -14.31 -1.16
CA GLU A 263 11.98 -13.22 -1.17
C GLU A 263 11.67 -12.22 -0.05
N PHE A 264 10.38 -11.97 0.20
CA PHE A 264 9.89 -11.18 1.31
C PHE A 264 9.43 -12.06 2.48
N ASN A 265 10.33 -12.31 3.44
CA ASN A 265 10.06 -13.19 4.56
C ASN A 265 9.31 -12.46 5.71
N LEU A 266 8.03 -12.79 5.92
CA LEU A 266 7.23 -12.26 7.04
C LEU A 266 7.58 -12.91 8.40
N TYR A 267 8.30 -14.02 8.41
CA TYR A 267 8.65 -14.79 9.62
C TYR A 267 10.03 -14.41 10.19
N GLU A 268 10.66 -13.37 9.67
CA GLU A 268 11.93 -12.87 10.15
C GLU A 268 11.79 -12.32 11.59
N GLU A 269 12.56 -12.87 12.53
CA GLU A 269 12.47 -12.52 13.94
C GLU A 269 13.13 -11.20 14.29
N PHE A 270 14.19 -10.84 13.56
CA PHE A 270 15.00 -9.64 13.85
C PHE A 270 14.44 -8.36 13.22
N TRP A 271 13.56 -8.48 12.22
CA TRP A 271 12.90 -7.35 11.56
C TRP A 271 11.40 -7.60 11.44
N LYS A 272 10.71 -7.51 12.55
CA LYS A 272 9.26 -7.80 12.64
C LYS A 272 8.44 -6.70 12.01
N ILE A 273 7.38 -7.09 11.32
CA ILE A 273 6.32 -6.18 10.92
C ILE A 273 5.22 -6.24 11.98
N TYR A 274 4.95 -5.09 12.61
CA TYR A 274 3.91 -4.92 13.62
C TYR A 274 2.60 -4.50 12.96
N THR A 275 1.47 -4.75 13.60
CA THR A 275 0.15 -4.39 13.08
C THR A 275 -0.88 -4.31 14.21
N ASN A 276 -1.88 -3.47 14.02
CA ASN A 276 -3.07 -3.46 14.85
C ASN A 276 -4.00 -4.60 14.39
N SER A 277 -3.92 -5.73 15.07
CA SER A 277 -4.68 -6.94 14.73
C SER A 277 -5.67 -7.29 15.83
N ALA A 278 -6.93 -7.56 15.43
CA ALA A 278 -7.93 -8.09 16.35
C ALA A 278 -7.46 -9.40 16.98
N ASN A 279 -7.79 -9.60 18.26
CA ASN A 279 -7.55 -10.85 18.94
C ASN A 279 -8.64 -11.85 18.53
N LEU A 280 -8.32 -12.72 17.57
CA LEU A 280 -9.21 -13.72 16.99
C LEU A 280 -8.89 -15.11 17.55
N PRO A 281 -9.90 -16.02 17.64
CA PRO A 281 -9.64 -17.42 18.01
C PRO A 281 -8.70 -18.09 17.00
N PRO A 282 -8.10 -19.24 17.35
CA PRO A 282 -7.35 -20.04 16.39
C PRO A 282 -8.17 -20.36 15.13
N GLN A 283 -7.49 -20.64 14.01
CA GLN A 283 -8.16 -21.15 12.81
C GLN A 283 -8.66 -22.58 13.03
N TYR A 284 -9.81 -22.89 12.42
CA TYR A 284 -10.40 -24.22 12.42
C TYR A 284 -10.33 -24.82 11.01
N ILE A 285 -9.78 -26.02 10.91
CA ILE A 285 -9.71 -26.78 9.66
C ILE A 285 -10.50 -28.07 9.89
N ALA A 286 -11.59 -28.27 9.13
CA ALA A 286 -12.48 -29.42 9.26
C ALA A 286 -11.80 -30.72 8.78
N GLU A 287 -12.34 -31.87 9.20
CA GLU A 287 -11.78 -33.21 8.95
C GLU A 287 -11.47 -33.50 7.47
N ASN A 288 -12.32 -33.05 6.54
CA ASN A 288 -12.17 -33.29 5.10
C ASN A 288 -11.70 -32.06 4.33
N ALA A 289 -11.27 -31.00 5.02
CA ALA A 289 -10.73 -29.82 4.40
C ALA A 289 -9.31 -30.05 3.90
N VAL A 290 -8.95 -29.42 2.77
CA VAL A 290 -7.61 -29.48 2.20
C VAL A 290 -7.01 -28.07 2.20
N VAL A 291 -5.81 -27.93 2.74
CA VAL A 291 -5.06 -26.65 2.73
C VAL A 291 -3.66 -26.92 2.20
N ASP A 292 -3.30 -26.24 1.11
CA ASP A 292 -2.00 -26.39 0.45
C ASP A 292 -1.41 -25.05 0.06
N ARG A 293 -0.19 -24.73 0.54
CA ARG A 293 0.56 -23.48 0.28
C ARG A 293 -0.26 -22.22 0.51
N CYS A 294 -0.72 -21.99 1.73
CA CYS A 294 -1.57 -20.87 2.07
C CYS A 294 -1.02 -20.07 3.26
N ILE A 295 -1.27 -18.76 3.25
CA ILE A 295 -1.20 -17.92 4.45
C ILE A 295 -2.61 -17.74 4.98
N ILE A 296 -2.85 -18.12 6.24
CA ILE A 296 -4.17 -18.09 6.87
C ILE A 296 -4.08 -17.42 8.23
N LYS A 297 -4.86 -16.37 8.42
CA LYS A 297 -4.94 -15.65 9.71
C LYS A 297 -5.93 -16.35 10.66
N ASN A 298 -5.75 -16.12 11.94
CA ASN A 298 -6.62 -16.61 13.01
C ASN A 298 -8.10 -16.25 12.78
N GLY A 299 -9.01 -17.04 13.38
CA GLY A 299 -10.45 -16.89 13.25
C GLY A 299 -11.04 -17.45 11.95
N THR A 300 -10.22 -18.01 11.07
CA THR A 300 -10.66 -18.59 9.79
C THR A 300 -11.18 -20.01 9.98
N GLU A 301 -12.30 -20.33 9.35
CA GLU A 301 -12.93 -21.65 9.36
C GLU A 301 -12.95 -22.23 7.95
N ILE A 302 -12.31 -23.40 7.75
CA ILE A 302 -12.18 -24.04 6.45
C ILE A 302 -12.87 -25.39 6.47
N TYR A 303 -13.94 -25.53 5.70
CA TYR A 303 -14.70 -26.77 5.48
C TYR A 303 -14.52 -27.32 4.06
N GLY A 304 -13.92 -26.55 3.16
CA GLY A 304 -13.62 -26.90 1.76
C GLY A 304 -12.13 -27.03 1.49
N GLU A 305 -11.73 -26.70 0.27
CA GLU A 305 -10.34 -26.76 -0.21
C GLU A 305 -9.76 -25.36 -0.45
N VAL A 306 -8.53 -25.10 -0.01
CA VAL A 306 -7.83 -23.85 -0.24
C VAL A 306 -6.42 -24.13 -0.72
N HIS A 307 -6.05 -23.62 -1.88
CA HIS A 307 -4.76 -23.83 -2.53
C HIS A 307 -4.15 -22.49 -2.93
N SER A 308 -2.85 -22.34 -2.72
CA SER A 308 -2.05 -21.18 -3.20
C SER A 308 -2.74 -19.83 -2.94
N SER A 309 -3.25 -19.62 -1.73
CA SER A 309 -4.11 -18.46 -1.42
C SER A 309 -3.73 -17.76 -0.11
N VAL A 310 -4.10 -16.49 0.00
CA VAL A 310 -3.90 -15.68 1.20
C VAL A 310 -5.26 -15.34 1.80
N LEU A 311 -5.52 -15.80 3.02
CA LEU A 311 -6.78 -15.62 3.75
C LEU A 311 -6.60 -14.71 4.96
N GLY A 312 -7.43 -13.67 5.03
CA GLY A 312 -7.57 -12.79 6.19
C GLY A 312 -8.24 -13.48 7.38
N GLY A 313 -8.37 -12.76 8.49
CA GLY A 313 -9.02 -13.30 9.68
C GLY A 313 -10.54 -13.42 9.53
N SER A 314 -11.14 -14.36 10.28
CA SER A 314 -12.59 -14.58 10.28
C SER A 314 -13.18 -14.88 8.89
N VAL A 315 -12.42 -15.53 8.02
CA VAL A 315 -12.90 -16.04 6.74
C VAL A 315 -13.58 -17.39 6.96
N THR A 316 -14.71 -17.61 6.31
CA THR A 316 -15.36 -18.92 6.27
C THR A 316 -15.34 -19.46 4.85
N VAL A 317 -14.83 -20.69 4.65
CA VAL A 317 -14.88 -21.41 3.38
C VAL A 317 -15.81 -22.59 3.54
N GLY A 318 -16.98 -22.54 2.88
CA GLY A 318 -18.05 -23.51 2.99
C GLY A 318 -17.67 -24.89 2.45
N LYS A 319 -18.47 -25.91 2.82
CA LYS A 319 -18.25 -27.30 2.43
C LYS A 319 -18.33 -27.49 0.90
N GLY A 320 -17.40 -28.25 0.34
CA GLY A 320 -17.34 -28.50 -1.10
C GLY A 320 -16.84 -27.31 -1.94
N SER A 321 -16.51 -26.19 -1.30
CA SER A 321 -15.94 -25.03 -1.98
C SER A 321 -14.45 -25.18 -2.19
N VAL A 322 -13.96 -24.65 -3.31
CA VAL A 322 -12.54 -24.67 -3.72
C VAL A 322 -12.08 -23.25 -3.99
N VAL A 323 -11.01 -22.82 -3.31
CA VAL A 323 -10.37 -21.50 -3.49
C VAL A 323 -8.95 -21.70 -3.99
N ARG A 324 -8.57 -21.08 -5.12
CA ARG A 324 -7.23 -21.17 -5.71
C ARG A 324 -6.69 -19.81 -6.13
N ASP A 325 -5.39 -19.61 -5.96
CA ASP A 325 -4.63 -18.44 -6.43
C ASP A 325 -5.29 -17.10 -6.09
N SER A 326 -5.90 -17.02 -4.90
CA SER A 326 -6.81 -15.95 -4.54
C SER A 326 -6.44 -15.25 -3.23
N ILE A 327 -6.85 -13.97 -3.14
CA ILE A 327 -6.74 -13.17 -1.93
C ILE A 327 -8.14 -13.00 -1.36
N ILE A 328 -8.39 -13.57 -0.19
CA ILE A 328 -9.66 -13.50 0.52
C ILE A 328 -9.43 -12.66 1.79
N MET A 329 -9.98 -11.45 1.82
CA MET A 329 -9.74 -10.53 2.93
C MET A 329 -10.59 -10.88 4.14
N GLN A 330 -10.36 -10.14 5.24
CA GLN A 330 -11.00 -10.41 6.54
C GLN A 330 -12.53 -10.39 6.46
N GLY A 331 -13.19 -11.30 7.21
CA GLY A 331 -14.65 -11.34 7.38
C GLY A 331 -15.42 -11.88 6.18
N VAL A 332 -14.73 -12.34 5.11
CA VAL A 332 -15.41 -12.90 3.93
C VAL A 332 -16.03 -14.25 4.27
N THR A 333 -17.30 -14.41 3.88
CA THR A 333 -18.02 -15.68 3.97
C THR A 333 -18.22 -16.25 2.57
N ILE A 334 -17.70 -17.44 2.32
CA ILE A 334 -17.88 -18.22 1.08
C ILE A 334 -18.85 -19.37 1.40
N GLY A 335 -19.96 -19.43 0.66
CA GLY A 335 -20.95 -20.49 0.80
C GLY A 335 -20.45 -21.88 0.40
N GLU A 336 -21.36 -22.82 0.27
CA GLU A 336 -21.05 -24.21 -0.12
C GLU A 336 -20.93 -24.36 -1.64
N ASN A 337 -20.13 -25.36 -2.08
CA ASN A 337 -19.94 -25.75 -3.48
C ASN A 337 -19.46 -24.62 -4.41
N CYS A 338 -18.76 -23.62 -3.88
CA CYS A 338 -18.22 -22.52 -4.68
C CYS A 338 -16.88 -22.90 -5.33
N VAL A 339 -16.58 -22.31 -6.49
CA VAL A 339 -15.28 -22.39 -7.14
C VAL A 339 -14.75 -20.97 -7.34
N ILE A 340 -13.65 -20.63 -6.67
CA ILE A 340 -13.06 -19.32 -6.73
C ILE A 340 -11.61 -19.46 -7.20
N GLU A 341 -11.29 -18.83 -8.32
CA GLU A 341 -9.98 -18.92 -8.95
C GLU A 341 -9.50 -17.52 -9.35
N LYS A 342 -8.26 -17.19 -9.00
CA LYS A 342 -7.58 -15.95 -9.36
C LYS A 342 -8.45 -14.70 -9.08
N ALA A 343 -8.88 -14.58 -7.82
CA ALA A 343 -9.77 -13.52 -7.36
C ALA A 343 -9.16 -12.71 -6.21
N ILE A 344 -9.60 -11.45 -6.10
CA ILE A 344 -9.37 -10.60 -4.94
C ILE A 344 -10.74 -10.26 -4.37
N ILE A 345 -11.07 -10.78 -3.19
CA ILE A 345 -12.34 -10.55 -2.51
C ILE A 345 -12.08 -9.72 -1.26
N ALA A 346 -12.62 -8.50 -1.26
CA ALA A 346 -12.37 -7.53 -0.21
C ALA A 346 -13.21 -7.82 1.06
N GLU A 347 -12.89 -7.09 2.13
CA GLU A 347 -13.38 -7.30 3.49
C GLU A 347 -14.92 -7.39 3.57
N ASP A 348 -15.42 -8.25 4.49
CA ASP A 348 -16.84 -8.38 4.87
C ASP A 348 -17.79 -8.71 3.69
N THR A 349 -17.27 -9.36 2.65
CA THR A 349 -18.05 -9.80 1.48
C THR A 349 -18.70 -11.16 1.73
N VAL A 350 -19.92 -11.32 1.27
CA VAL A 350 -20.68 -12.57 1.36
C VAL A 350 -20.89 -13.17 -0.03
N ILE A 351 -20.43 -14.39 -0.23
CA ILE A 351 -20.61 -15.20 -1.44
C ILE A 351 -21.63 -16.29 -1.12
N GLY A 352 -22.74 -16.35 -1.89
CA GLY A 352 -23.76 -17.38 -1.75
C GLY A 352 -23.26 -18.77 -2.15
N ASN A 353 -24.13 -19.78 -2.05
CA ASN A 353 -23.78 -21.15 -2.44
C ASN A 353 -23.72 -21.32 -3.97
N ASP A 354 -23.01 -22.33 -4.45
CA ASP A 354 -22.95 -22.73 -5.88
C ASP A 354 -22.45 -21.60 -6.81
N VAL A 355 -21.59 -20.70 -6.32
CA VAL A 355 -21.01 -19.58 -7.08
C VAL A 355 -19.67 -19.98 -7.71
N SER A 356 -19.46 -19.58 -8.97
CA SER A 356 -18.18 -19.73 -9.65
C SER A 356 -17.57 -18.38 -10.02
N ILE A 357 -16.32 -18.12 -9.61
CA ILE A 357 -15.61 -16.84 -9.84
C ILE A 357 -14.29 -17.11 -10.55
N GLY A 358 -13.94 -16.27 -11.53
CA GLY A 358 -12.68 -16.34 -12.28
C GLY A 358 -12.74 -17.33 -13.45
N ILE A 359 -13.93 -17.66 -13.91
CA ILE A 359 -14.13 -18.61 -15.01
C ILE A 359 -14.13 -17.94 -16.40
N GLY A 360 -14.07 -18.77 -17.44
CA GLY A 360 -14.20 -18.32 -18.83
C GLY A 360 -12.90 -17.77 -19.44
N SER A 361 -13.01 -17.21 -20.64
CA SER A 361 -11.88 -16.65 -21.39
C SER A 361 -11.48 -15.27 -20.86
N GLU A 362 -10.21 -14.96 -20.92
CA GLU A 362 -9.72 -13.63 -20.57
C GLU A 362 -10.00 -12.64 -21.71
N VAL A 363 -10.77 -11.61 -21.43
CA VAL A 363 -11.02 -10.48 -22.33
C VAL A 363 -10.80 -9.17 -21.59
N PRO A 364 -10.43 -8.08 -22.26
CA PRO A 364 -10.25 -6.77 -21.62
C PRO A 364 -11.52 -6.29 -20.92
N ASN A 365 -11.37 -5.64 -19.77
CA ASN A 365 -12.51 -5.02 -19.09
C ASN A 365 -13.07 -3.85 -19.92
N LYS A 366 -14.40 -3.79 -20.08
CA LYS A 366 -15.07 -2.79 -20.92
C LYS A 366 -15.02 -1.37 -20.37
N MET A 367 -15.02 -1.21 -19.05
CA MET A 367 -15.00 0.12 -18.41
C MET A 367 -13.59 0.63 -18.15
N LYS A 368 -12.73 -0.21 -17.56
CA LYS A 368 -11.39 0.17 -17.13
C LYS A 368 -10.36 -0.93 -17.43
N PRO A 369 -10.01 -1.14 -18.71
CA PRO A 369 -9.12 -2.24 -19.13
C PRO A 369 -7.73 -2.15 -18.50
N ASN A 370 -7.25 -0.95 -18.17
CA ASN A 370 -5.95 -0.73 -17.53
C ASN A 370 -5.96 -1.01 -16.01
N ILE A 371 -7.12 -1.19 -15.40
CA ILE A 371 -7.25 -1.47 -13.96
C ILE A 371 -7.62 -2.93 -13.75
N TYR A 372 -8.71 -3.38 -14.38
CA TYR A 372 -9.22 -4.76 -14.25
C TYR A 372 -8.65 -5.64 -15.36
N SER A 373 -7.49 -6.22 -15.09
CA SER A 373 -6.68 -6.97 -16.07
C SER A 373 -6.01 -8.19 -15.42
N GLY A 374 -5.22 -8.94 -16.19
CA GLY A 374 -4.44 -10.08 -15.69
C GLY A 374 -5.28 -11.28 -15.29
N GLY A 375 -6.51 -11.40 -15.78
CA GLY A 375 -7.42 -12.49 -15.47
C GLY A 375 -8.06 -12.42 -14.08
N LEU A 376 -7.86 -11.33 -13.33
CA LEU A 376 -8.37 -11.16 -11.97
C LEU A 376 -9.86 -10.84 -11.93
N ALA A 377 -10.62 -11.55 -11.08
CA ALA A 377 -11.93 -11.11 -10.64
C ALA A 377 -11.80 -10.33 -9.33
N THR A 378 -12.33 -9.09 -9.27
CA THR A 378 -12.16 -8.22 -8.12
C THR A 378 -13.51 -7.85 -7.52
N ILE A 379 -13.70 -8.15 -6.23
CA ILE A 379 -14.95 -7.85 -5.52
C ILE A 379 -14.65 -6.88 -4.37
N GLY A 380 -15.37 -5.76 -4.37
CA GLY A 380 -15.23 -4.70 -3.36
C GLY A 380 -15.81 -5.09 -2.00
N GLU A 381 -15.42 -4.35 -0.98
CA GLU A 381 -15.84 -4.61 0.40
C GLU A 381 -17.36 -4.49 0.62
N ASN A 382 -17.85 -5.24 1.62
CA ASN A 382 -19.27 -5.29 1.99
C ASN A 382 -20.20 -5.67 0.80
N SER A 383 -19.67 -6.40 -0.18
CA SER A 383 -20.46 -6.88 -1.32
C SER A 383 -21.23 -8.15 -0.95
N VAL A 384 -22.36 -8.36 -1.60
CA VAL A 384 -23.13 -9.60 -1.50
C VAL A 384 -23.33 -10.17 -2.88
N ILE A 385 -22.92 -11.42 -3.08
CA ILE A 385 -23.07 -12.16 -4.33
C ILE A 385 -24.12 -13.25 -4.11
N PRO A 386 -25.24 -13.25 -4.85
CA PRO A 386 -26.28 -14.26 -4.70
C PRO A 386 -25.78 -15.65 -5.13
N GLY A 387 -26.44 -16.71 -4.63
CA GLY A 387 -26.10 -18.08 -4.99
C GLY A 387 -26.37 -18.42 -6.46
N GLY A 388 -25.62 -19.40 -6.98
CA GLY A 388 -25.82 -19.97 -8.32
C GLY A 388 -25.28 -19.09 -9.47
N VAL A 389 -24.56 -18.00 -9.21
CA VAL A 389 -24.04 -17.11 -10.27
C VAL A 389 -22.63 -17.48 -10.71
N GLN A 390 -22.33 -17.13 -11.96
CA GLN A 390 -21.02 -17.30 -12.57
C GLN A 390 -20.39 -15.95 -12.90
N ILE A 391 -19.15 -15.74 -12.48
CA ILE A 391 -18.43 -14.47 -12.63
C ILE A 391 -17.14 -14.73 -13.42
N GLY A 392 -16.99 -14.02 -14.54
CA GLY A 392 -15.87 -14.16 -15.46
C GLY A 392 -14.59 -13.46 -14.99
N LYS A 393 -13.55 -13.55 -15.83
CA LYS A 393 -12.23 -12.90 -15.63
C LYS A 393 -12.25 -11.41 -15.95
N ASN A 394 -11.30 -10.65 -15.39
CA ASN A 394 -11.18 -9.20 -15.56
C ASN A 394 -12.48 -8.45 -15.21
N THR A 395 -13.19 -8.91 -14.19
CA THR A 395 -14.46 -8.35 -13.73
C THR A 395 -14.26 -7.52 -12.47
N ALA A 396 -15.17 -6.58 -12.23
CA ALA A 396 -15.24 -5.83 -11.00
C ALA A 396 -16.68 -5.79 -10.49
N ILE A 397 -16.87 -6.08 -9.20
CA ILE A 397 -18.17 -6.02 -8.54
C ILE A 397 -18.03 -5.19 -7.26
N SER A 398 -19.02 -4.33 -6.98
CA SER A 398 -19.12 -3.65 -5.69
C SER A 398 -20.58 -3.42 -5.31
N GLY A 399 -20.90 -3.72 -4.04
CA GLY A 399 -22.20 -3.53 -3.43
C GLY A 399 -23.05 -4.80 -3.34
N VAL A 400 -24.25 -4.64 -2.82
CA VAL A 400 -25.22 -5.73 -2.62
C VAL A 400 -25.91 -6.04 -3.94
N THR A 401 -25.61 -7.20 -4.53
CA THR A 401 -26.20 -7.66 -5.79
C THR A 401 -27.28 -8.70 -5.55
N SER A 402 -28.21 -8.85 -6.49
CA SER A 402 -29.28 -9.83 -6.53
C SER A 402 -29.21 -10.66 -7.80
N SER A 403 -29.90 -11.78 -7.88
CA SER A 403 -29.90 -12.64 -9.08
C SER A 403 -30.36 -11.90 -10.34
N GLU A 404 -31.19 -10.85 -10.22
CA GLU A 404 -31.65 -10.04 -11.33
C GLU A 404 -30.55 -9.19 -11.98
N ASP A 405 -29.44 -8.98 -11.29
CA ASP A 405 -28.30 -8.22 -11.81
C ASP A 405 -27.40 -9.04 -12.76
N TYR A 406 -27.65 -10.36 -12.85
CA TYR A 406 -26.88 -11.30 -13.63
C TYR A 406 -27.71 -11.84 -14.78
N ILE A 407 -27.30 -11.56 -16.02
CA ILE A 407 -28.00 -12.06 -17.22
C ILE A 407 -27.83 -13.59 -17.27
N ASP A 408 -28.92 -14.33 -17.21
CA ASP A 408 -28.90 -15.80 -17.15
C ASP A 408 -28.01 -16.37 -16.05
N GLY A 409 -27.89 -15.66 -14.93
CA GLY A 409 -27.00 -16.02 -13.79
C GLY A 409 -25.51 -15.77 -14.05
N VAL A 410 -25.14 -15.00 -15.08
CA VAL A 410 -23.74 -14.81 -15.50
C VAL A 410 -23.36 -13.33 -15.52
N LEU A 411 -22.21 -13.00 -14.92
CA LEU A 411 -21.44 -11.79 -15.22
C LEU A 411 -20.27 -12.19 -16.13
N ALA A 412 -20.37 -11.86 -17.42
CA ALA A 412 -19.37 -12.29 -18.40
C ALA A 412 -17.98 -11.67 -18.12
N SER A 413 -16.92 -12.31 -18.62
CA SER A 413 -15.57 -11.76 -18.54
C SER A 413 -15.50 -10.33 -19.11
N GLY A 414 -14.72 -9.46 -18.45
CA GLY A 414 -14.57 -8.06 -18.84
C GLY A 414 -15.74 -7.15 -18.44
N GLU A 415 -16.76 -7.63 -17.76
CA GLU A 415 -17.88 -6.81 -17.29
C GLU A 415 -17.61 -6.19 -15.91
N THR A 416 -18.36 -5.12 -15.62
CA THR A 416 -18.29 -4.41 -14.33
C THR A 416 -19.69 -4.20 -13.79
N LEU A 417 -19.93 -4.58 -12.52
CA LEU A 417 -21.20 -4.46 -11.84
C LEU A 417 -21.04 -3.66 -10.54
N ILE A 418 -21.33 -2.37 -10.58
CA ILE A 418 -21.23 -1.47 -9.44
C ILE A 418 -22.62 -0.98 -9.07
N LYS A 419 -23.03 -1.21 -7.83
CA LYS A 419 -24.35 -0.77 -7.35
C LYS A 419 -24.35 0.72 -7.02
N ALA A 420 -25.52 1.33 -7.10
CA ALA A 420 -25.72 2.76 -6.80
C ALA A 420 -25.25 3.09 -5.37
N GLY A 421 -24.46 4.13 -5.23
CA GLY A 421 -23.84 4.54 -3.95
C GLY A 421 -22.39 4.08 -3.77
N ASP A 422 -21.94 3.08 -4.51
CA ASP A 422 -20.52 2.70 -4.56
C ASP A 422 -19.79 3.49 -5.66
N ARG A 423 -18.54 3.86 -5.38
CA ARG A 423 -17.68 4.58 -6.34
C ARG A 423 -16.74 3.60 -7.02
N VAL A 424 -16.42 3.87 -8.28
CA VAL A 424 -15.47 3.08 -9.11
C VAL A 424 -14.13 3.83 -9.19
#